data_1d12f4918a002ed60e3e6e774bec4d24
#
_entry.id   1d12f4918a002ed60e3e6e774bec4d24
#
_cell.length_a   1.000
_cell.length_b   1.000
_cell.length_c   1.000
_cell.angle_alpha   90.00
_cell.angle_beta   90.00
_cell.angle_gamma   90.00
#
_symmetry.space_group_name_H-M   'P 1'
#
loop_
_entity.id
_entity.type
_entity.pdbx_description
1 polymer ?
#
loop_
_entity_poly.entity_id
_entity_poly.type
_entity_poly.pdbx_seq_one_letter_code
_entity_poly.pdbx_strand_id
1 'polypeptide(L)'
;MGLSQSTALENGIKYKVVVYNENGMYEGENNYTVGDKNPAPFKLNGDQTYTFIAYSIGSKTVIPAFTNGGPGSNISTAKLTGINGDLMFFKKTITVSGNGPNNLDIILKHRFSQINTKLDARQVGFLKSLPTLSLSRKKHSATLPTSTLQRMNLYITEVFPEIFL
;
A
#
# COMPACT_ATOMS: atom_id res chain seq x y z
N MET A 1 2.89 -7.52 23.36
CA MET A 1 2.33 -7.96 22.06
C MET A 1 1.12 -7.12 21.76
N GLY A 2 1.19 -6.20 20.78
CA GLY A 2 0.05 -5.41 20.35
C GLY A 2 -0.91 -6.30 19.58
N LEU A 3 -2.16 -6.36 20.00
CA LEU A 3 -3.22 -7.02 19.26
C LEU A 3 -3.42 -6.25 17.95
N SER A 4 -3.17 -6.89 16.82
CA SER A 4 -3.50 -6.34 15.50
C SER A 4 -5.03 -6.32 15.38
N GLN A 5 -5.64 -5.16 15.57
CA GLN A 5 -7.06 -4.98 15.33
C GLN A 5 -7.30 -4.91 13.82
N SER A 6 -8.11 -5.83 13.29
CA SER A 6 -8.62 -5.71 11.93
C SER A 6 -9.85 -4.81 11.95
N THR A 7 -9.84 -3.77 11.13
CA THR A 7 -10.97 -2.86 10.96
C THR A 7 -11.54 -3.03 9.57
N ALA A 8 -12.87 -3.06 9.43
CA ALA A 8 -13.49 -3.08 8.11
C ALA A 8 -13.18 -1.76 7.38
N LEU A 9 -12.85 -1.88 6.10
CA LEU A 9 -12.69 -0.70 5.24
C LEU A 9 -14.03 0.00 5.04
N GLU A 10 -13.99 1.33 4.95
CA GLU A 10 -15.18 2.13 4.68
C GLU A 10 -15.75 1.83 3.29
N ASN A 11 -17.07 1.91 3.18
CA ASN A 11 -17.76 1.82 1.90
C ASN A 11 -17.29 2.92 0.93
N GLY A 12 -17.13 2.54 -0.33
CA GLY A 12 -16.64 3.42 -1.39
C GLY A 12 -15.14 3.44 -1.58
N ILE A 13 -14.35 2.86 -0.67
CA ILE A 13 -12.89 2.71 -0.89
C ILE A 13 -12.65 1.79 -2.07
N LYS A 14 -11.76 2.23 -2.97
CA LYS A 14 -11.36 1.47 -4.16
C LYS A 14 -10.13 0.61 -3.89
N TYR A 15 -10.15 -0.59 -4.43
CA TYR A 15 -9.01 -1.50 -4.43
C TYR A 15 -8.92 -2.25 -5.74
N LYS A 16 -7.73 -2.72 -6.08
CA LYS A 16 -7.50 -3.57 -7.26
C LYS A 16 -7.10 -4.96 -6.81
N VAL A 17 -7.56 -5.95 -7.55
CA VAL A 17 -7.10 -7.34 -7.45
C VAL A 17 -6.48 -7.73 -8.78
N VAL A 18 -5.27 -8.28 -8.73
CA VAL A 18 -4.53 -8.83 -9.88
C VAL A 18 -4.29 -10.30 -9.63
N VAL A 19 -4.41 -11.11 -10.67
CA VAL A 19 -4.26 -12.57 -10.62
C VAL A 19 -3.12 -13.00 -11.53
N TYR A 20 -2.27 -13.87 -11.01
CA TYR A 20 -1.19 -14.53 -11.74
C TYR A 20 -1.34 -16.05 -11.62
N ASN A 21 -0.97 -16.78 -12.67
CA ASN A 21 -0.95 -18.25 -12.65
C ASN A 21 0.27 -18.81 -11.86
N GLU A 22 0.39 -20.10 -11.80
CA GLU A 22 1.48 -20.81 -11.10
C GLU A 22 2.88 -20.44 -11.60
N ASN A 23 3.02 -20.07 -12.88
CA ASN A 23 4.27 -19.62 -13.49
C ASN A 23 4.54 -18.12 -13.27
N GLY A 24 3.67 -17.44 -12.50
CA GLY A 24 3.75 -16.01 -12.26
C GLY A 24 3.30 -15.15 -13.44
N MET A 25 2.68 -15.73 -14.48
CA MET A 25 2.18 -14.97 -15.62
C MET A 25 0.81 -14.36 -15.32
N TYR A 26 0.60 -13.15 -15.82
CA TYR A 26 -0.65 -12.42 -15.66
C TYR A 26 -1.86 -13.15 -16.25
N GLU A 27 -2.94 -13.25 -15.49
CA GLU A 27 -4.21 -13.86 -15.89
C GLU A 27 -5.35 -12.85 -15.98
N GLY A 28 -5.34 -11.84 -15.12
CA GLY A 28 -6.39 -10.82 -15.15
C GLY A 28 -6.33 -9.86 -13.98
N GLU A 29 -7.10 -8.77 -14.08
CA GLU A 29 -7.26 -7.80 -13.01
C GLU A 29 -8.66 -7.20 -12.98
N ASN A 30 -9.12 -6.83 -11.80
CA ASN A 30 -10.37 -6.10 -11.61
C ASN A 30 -10.21 -4.99 -10.57
N ASN A 31 -10.90 -3.88 -10.82
CA ASN A 31 -11.06 -2.81 -9.84
C ASN A 31 -12.37 -3.03 -9.09
N TYR A 32 -12.31 -2.91 -7.78
CA TYR A 32 -13.45 -3.10 -6.89
C TYR A 32 -13.68 -1.87 -6.03
N THR A 33 -14.88 -1.79 -5.49
CA THR A 33 -15.27 -0.79 -4.51
C THR A 33 -15.84 -1.49 -3.29
N VAL A 34 -15.39 -1.11 -2.10
CA VAL A 34 -15.90 -1.67 -0.84
C VAL A 34 -17.39 -1.35 -0.71
N GLY A 35 -18.20 -2.37 -0.40
CA GLY A 35 -19.66 -2.25 -0.31
C GLY A 35 -20.39 -2.46 -1.62
N ASP A 36 -19.70 -2.79 -2.72
CA ASP A 36 -20.36 -3.20 -3.97
C ASP A 36 -21.10 -4.53 -3.74
N LYS A 37 -22.38 -4.56 -4.15
CA LYS A 37 -23.24 -5.73 -3.97
C LYS A 37 -23.03 -6.80 -5.05
N ASN A 38 -22.47 -6.41 -6.20
CA ASN A 38 -22.29 -7.30 -7.35
C ASN A 38 -20.85 -7.18 -7.92
N PRO A 39 -19.83 -7.56 -7.16
CA PRO A 39 -18.46 -7.49 -7.63
C PRO A 39 -18.23 -8.45 -8.81
N ALA A 40 -17.52 -8.01 -9.83
CA ALA A 40 -17.20 -8.83 -10.99
C ALA A 40 -16.34 -10.04 -10.59
N PRO A 41 -16.75 -11.28 -10.90
CA PRO A 41 -15.95 -12.45 -10.57
C PRO A 41 -14.77 -12.61 -11.55
N PHE A 42 -13.70 -13.28 -11.08
CA PHE A 42 -12.70 -13.84 -11.99
C PHE A 42 -13.18 -15.16 -12.57
N LYS A 43 -12.97 -15.35 -13.87
CA LYS A 43 -13.18 -16.63 -14.55
C LYS A 43 -11.83 -17.31 -14.68
N LEU A 44 -11.56 -18.31 -13.85
CA LEU A 44 -10.30 -19.03 -13.79
C LEU A 44 -10.54 -20.52 -14.01
N ASN A 45 -9.55 -21.23 -14.52
CA ASN A 45 -9.61 -22.67 -14.70
C ASN A 45 -9.55 -23.35 -13.33
N GLY A 46 -10.43 -24.32 -13.11
CA GLY A 46 -10.42 -25.14 -11.90
C GLY A 46 -9.18 -26.01 -11.79
N ASP A 47 -8.87 -26.42 -10.56
CA ASP A 47 -7.76 -27.29 -10.18
C ASP A 47 -6.36 -26.75 -10.53
N GLN A 48 -6.27 -25.42 -10.76
CA GLN A 48 -5.03 -24.71 -10.96
C GLN A 48 -4.73 -23.75 -9.82
N THR A 49 -3.43 -23.47 -9.66
CA THR A 49 -2.94 -22.60 -8.59
C THR A 49 -2.72 -21.19 -9.13
N TYR A 50 -3.27 -20.20 -8.40
CA TYR A 50 -3.15 -18.79 -8.74
C TYR A 50 -2.66 -17.99 -7.55
N THR A 51 -1.89 -16.93 -7.85
CA THR A 51 -1.49 -15.92 -6.88
C THR A 51 -2.36 -14.69 -7.04
N PHE A 52 -3.09 -14.35 -5.98
CA PHE A 52 -3.93 -13.16 -5.90
C PHE A 52 -3.18 -12.06 -5.15
N ILE A 53 -3.16 -10.88 -5.74
CA ILE A 53 -2.61 -9.67 -5.13
C ILE A 53 -3.72 -8.64 -5.07
N ALA A 54 -3.98 -8.11 -3.87
CA ALA A 54 -4.90 -6.98 -3.71
C ALA A 54 -4.21 -5.81 -3.04
N TYR A 55 -4.54 -4.58 -3.47
CA TYR A 55 -3.99 -3.38 -2.88
C TYR A 55 -4.95 -2.19 -2.95
N SER A 56 -4.76 -1.28 -2.01
CA SER A 56 -5.49 -0.02 -1.87
C SER A 56 -4.63 1.02 -1.16
N ILE A 57 -4.95 2.29 -1.33
CA ILE A 57 -4.40 3.39 -0.52
C ILE A 57 -5.49 4.07 0.34
N GLY A 58 -6.62 3.38 0.58
CA GLY A 58 -7.73 3.94 1.34
C GLY A 58 -8.51 5.05 0.62
N SER A 59 -8.30 5.22 -0.68
CA SER A 59 -8.94 6.28 -1.46
C SER A 59 -10.26 5.82 -2.07
N LYS A 60 -11.25 6.72 -2.11
CA LYS A 60 -12.53 6.52 -2.80
C LYS A 60 -12.46 6.87 -4.30
N THR A 61 -11.37 7.49 -4.75
CA THR A 61 -11.24 7.99 -6.12
C THR A 61 -10.05 7.42 -6.88
N VAL A 62 -8.94 7.12 -6.19
CA VAL A 62 -7.67 6.77 -6.79
C VAL A 62 -7.22 5.38 -6.39
N ILE A 63 -6.67 4.63 -7.34
CA ILE A 63 -5.92 3.38 -7.13
C ILE A 63 -4.50 3.64 -7.67
N PRO A 64 -3.42 3.25 -6.94
CA PRO A 64 -2.05 3.40 -7.44
C PRO A 64 -1.85 2.76 -8.81
N ALA A 65 -0.94 3.32 -9.59
CA ALA A 65 -0.61 2.77 -10.89
C ALA A 65 0.13 1.43 -10.74
N PHE A 66 -0.24 0.48 -11.60
CA PHE A 66 0.35 -0.84 -11.68
C PHE A 66 1.12 -0.95 -13.00
N THR A 67 2.44 -1.10 -12.91
CA THR A 67 3.34 -1.12 -14.07
C THR A 67 4.08 -2.43 -14.17
N ASN A 68 4.39 -2.85 -15.41
CA ASN A 68 5.12 -4.09 -15.71
C ASN A 68 4.52 -5.37 -15.10
N GLY A 69 3.23 -5.37 -14.83
CA GLY A 69 2.53 -6.50 -14.21
C GLY A 69 1.22 -6.87 -14.90
N GLY A 70 0.88 -6.19 -16.00
CA GLY A 70 -0.32 -6.43 -16.79
C GLY A 70 -0.18 -7.53 -17.84
N PRO A 71 -1.02 -7.54 -18.88
CA PRO A 71 -1.02 -8.59 -19.91
C PRO A 71 0.34 -8.87 -20.50
N GLY A 72 0.74 -10.15 -20.54
CA GLY A 72 2.03 -10.61 -21.04
C GLY A 72 3.20 -10.43 -20.09
N SER A 73 2.99 -9.93 -18.87
CA SER A 73 4.03 -9.72 -17.87
C SER A 73 4.05 -10.81 -16.81
N ASN A 74 5.20 -10.90 -16.12
CA ASN A 74 5.38 -11.79 -14.98
C ASN A 74 5.31 -10.98 -13.65
N ILE A 75 4.82 -11.61 -12.61
CA ILE A 75 4.73 -11.05 -11.25
C ILE A 75 6.08 -10.50 -10.75
N SER A 76 7.21 -11.11 -11.16
CA SER A 76 8.56 -10.69 -10.75
C SER A 76 8.96 -9.31 -11.27
N THR A 77 8.31 -8.82 -12.33
CA THR A 77 8.56 -7.49 -12.91
C THR A 77 7.51 -6.47 -12.51
N ALA A 78 6.45 -6.91 -11.85
CA ALA A 78 5.32 -6.08 -11.47
C ALA A 78 5.68 -5.08 -10.35
N LYS A 79 5.28 -3.82 -10.53
CA LYS A 79 5.54 -2.73 -9.59
C LYS A 79 4.31 -1.88 -9.35
N LEU A 80 4.16 -1.41 -8.12
CA LEU A 80 3.25 -0.33 -7.79
C LEU A 80 4.02 1.00 -7.79
N THR A 81 3.50 1.97 -8.52
CA THR A 81 4.11 3.31 -8.64
C THR A 81 3.08 4.39 -8.33
N GLY A 82 3.55 5.61 -8.04
CA GLY A 82 2.67 6.72 -7.72
C GLY A 82 1.87 6.51 -6.43
N ILE A 83 2.46 5.80 -5.47
CA ILE A 83 1.83 5.55 -4.17
C ILE A 83 1.82 6.87 -3.40
N ASN A 84 0.63 7.46 -3.27
CA ASN A 84 0.43 8.72 -2.58
C ASN A 84 -0.61 8.52 -1.47
N GLY A 85 -0.21 7.86 -0.41
CA GLY A 85 -1.06 7.49 0.71
C GLY A 85 -0.62 6.23 1.42
N ASP A 86 -1.43 5.77 2.36
CA ASP A 86 -1.15 4.59 3.17
C ASP A 86 -1.45 3.31 2.39
N LEU A 87 -0.41 2.69 1.84
CA LEU A 87 -0.54 1.46 1.08
C LEU A 87 -0.96 0.30 1.97
N MET A 88 -2.08 -0.29 1.64
CA MET A 88 -2.56 -1.56 2.17
C MET A 88 -2.42 -2.65 1.10
N PHE A 89 -1.93 -3.81 1.49
CA PHE A 89 -1.53 -4.86 0.57
C PHE A 89 -1.89 -6.25 1.08
N PHE A 90 -2.25 -7.14 0.15
CA PHE A 90 -2.55 -8.55 0.38
C PHE A 90 -1.93 -9.37 -0.75
N LYS A 91 -1.37 -10.54 -0.42
CA LYS A 91 -0.91 -11.54 -1.38
C LYS A 91 -1.22 -12.93 -0.83
N LYS A 92 -1.84 -13.77 -1.64
CA LYS A 92 -2.15 -15.15 -1.28
C LYS A 92 -2.13 -16.03 -2.52
N THR A 93 -1.54 -17.20 -2.40
CA THR A 93 -1.58 -18.25 -3.43
C THR A 93 -2.57 -19.32 -3.00
N ILE A 94 -3.49 -19.68 -3.88
CA ILE A 94 -4.52 -20.72 -3.64
C ILE A 94 -4.70 -21.56 -4.90
N THR A 95 -5.06 -22.83 -4.70
CA THR A 95 -5.58 -23.70 -5.76
C THR A 95 -7.09 -23.51 -5.84
N VAL A 96 -7.58 -23.14 -7.01
CA VAL A 96 -9.00 -22.89 -7.29
C VAL A 96 -9.68 -24.21 -7.57
N SER A 97 -10.78 -24.52 -6.86
CA SER A 97 -11.57 -25.71 -7.12
C SER A 97 -12.42 -25.55 -8.39
N GLY A 98 -12.46 -26.57 -9.23
CA GLY A 98 -13.35 -26.65 -10.39
C GLY A 98 -14.82 -26.96 -10.04
N ASN A 99 -15.10 -27.36 -8.81
CA ASN A 99 -16.40 -27.92 -8.40
C ASN A 99 -17.32 -26.91 -7.69
N GLY A 100 -17.22 -25.62 -8.02
CA GLY A 100 -18.11 -24.62 -7.41
C GLY A 100 -17.46 -23.27 -7.21
N PRO A 101 -18.17 -22.32 -6.57
CA PRO A 101 -17.65 -21.00 -6.33
C PRO A 101 -16.49 -21.03 -5.32
N ASN A 102 -15.45 -20.29 -5.61
CA ASN A 102 -14.31 -20.10 -4.71
C ASN A 102 -14.41 -18.70 -4.08
N ASN A 103 -14.29 -18.61 -2.77
CA ASN A 103 -14.28 -17.36 -2.05
C ASN A 103 -12.85 -16.97 -1.69
N LEU A 104 -12.52 -15.71 -1.91
CA LEU A 104 -11.24 -15.12 -1.53
C LEU A 104 -11.45 -14.07 -0.44
N ASP A 105 -11.11 -14.41 0.79
CA ASP A 105 -11.10 -13.45 1.89
C ASP A 105 -9.85 -12.59 1.81
N ILE A 106 -10.03 -11.29 1.56
CA ILE A 106 -8.95 -10.33 1.41
C ILE A 106 -8.80 -9.52 2.70
N ILE A 107 -7.67 -9.69 3.37
CA ILE A 107 -7.28 -8.88 4.53
C ILE A 107 -6.09 -8.02 4.13
N LEU A 108 -6.35 -6.76 3.85
CA LEU A 108 -5.31 -5.79 3.50
C LEU A 108 -4.50 -5.39 4.74
N LYS A 109 -3.18 -5.43 4.63
CA LYS A 109 -2.25 -5.03 5.70
C LYS A 109 -1.51 -3.77 5.28
N HIS A 110 -1.40 -2.81 6.21
CA HIS A 110 -0.59 -1.60 6.01
C HIS A 110 0.87 -1.96 5.74
N ARG A 111 1.48 -1.30 4.77
CA ARG A 111 2.88 -1.50 4.37
C ARG A 111 3.80 -0.42 4.88
N PHE A 112 3.26 0.72 5.27
CA PHE A 112 4.03 1.84 5.80
C PHE A 112 3.81 2.01 7.30
N SER A 113 4.84 2.52 7.96
CA SER A 113 4.78 2.93 9.36
C SER A 113 4.99 4.43 9.46
N GLN A 114 4.18 5.10 10.27
CA GLN A 114 4.37 6.50 10.60
C GLN A 114 5.33 6.61 11.80
N ILE A 115 6.41 7.37 11.64
CA ILE A 115 7.34 7.68 12.71
C ILE A 115 7.10 9.13 13.14
N ASN A 116 6.65 9.31 14.38
CA ASN A 116 6.50 10.62 14.99
C ASN A 116 7.76 10.94 15.82
N THR A 117 8.53 11.94 15.40
CA THR A 117 9.71 12.41 16.13
C THR A 117 9.38 13.72 16.83
N LYS A 118 9.55 13.75 18.16
CA LYS A 118 9.40 14.96 18.96
C LYS A 118 10.79 15.46 19.36
N LEU A 119 11.17 16.65 18.91
CA LEU A 119 12.39 17.32 19.35
C LEU A 119 12.05 18.22 20.55
N ASP A 120 12.69 17.97 21.68
CA ASP A 120 12.55 18.78 22.89
C ASP A 120 13.89 19.46 23.22
N ALA A 121 13.95 20.78 23.00
CA ALA A 121 15.14 21.57 23.22
C ALA A 121 15.12 22.36 24.55
N ARG A 122 14.17 22.12 25.45
CA ARG A 122 13.99 22.92 26.68
C ARG A 122 15.19 22.94 27.61
N GLN A 123 16.02 21.90 27.57
CA GLN A 123 17.18 21.79 28.45
C GLN A 123 18.49 22.26 27.80
N VAL A 124 18.52 22.56 26.51
CA VAL A 124 19.75 22.96 25.76
C VAL A 124 19.71 24.40 25.29
N GLY A 125 18.73 25.19 25.71
CA GLY A 125 18.59 26.60 25.33
C GLY A 125 17.89 26.79 23.98
N PHE A 126 18.03 28.00 23.40
CA PHE A 126 17.35 28.32 22.15
C PHE A 126 18.10 27.75 20.95
N LEU A 127 17.40 26.96 20.12
CA LEU A 127 17.90 26.60 18.80
C LEU A 127 17.83 27.83 17.89
N LYS A 128 18.98 28.45 17.62
CA LYS A 128 19.05 29.62 16.73
C LYS A 128 18.90 29.31 15.26
N SER A 129 19.19 28.10 14.82
CA SER A 129 18.87 27.56 13.50
C SER A 129 19.07 26.05 13.51
N LEU A 130 18.23 25.32 12.80
CA LEU A 130 18.54 23.96 12.40
C LEU A 130 19.10 24.03 10.98
N PRO A 131 20.37 23.65 10.77
CA PRO A 131 20.81 23.33 9.42
C PRO A 131 19.93 22.18 8.92
N THR A 132 19.62 22.19 7.66
CA THR A 132 18.74 21.23 6.98
C THR A 132 18.86 19.84 7.58
N LEU A 133 17.79 19.36 8.24
CA LEU A 133 17.75 18.00 8.75
C LEU A 133 17.60 17.06 7.54
N SER A 134 18.70 16.57 7.03
CA SER A 134 18.67 15.54 6.00
C SER A 134 18.66 14.17 6.67
N LEU A 135 17.51 13.49 6.66
CA LEU A 135 17.47 12.06 6.91
C LEU A 135 18.04 11.33 5.69
N SER A 136 19.25 10.81 5.86
CA SER A 136 19.95 10.07 4.83
C SER A 136 19.29 8.71 4.55
N ARG A 137 18.33 8.74 3.67
CA ARG A 137 18.02 7.76 2.62
C ARG A 137 17.10 8.43 1.59
N LYS A 138 17.74 9.05 0.57
CA LYS A 138 17.14 9.64 -0.64
C LYS A 138 16.05 10.70 -0.43
N LYS A 139 16.52 11.96 -0.44
CA LYS A 139 15.83 13.18 -0.90
C LYS A 139 14.45 13.50 -0.33
N HIS A 140 14.39 14.15 0.80
CA HIS A 140 13.43 15.23 1.00
C HIS A 140 14.09 16.33 1.84
N SER A 141 14.21 17.53 1.26
CA SER A 141 14.68 18.73 1.95
C SER A 141 13.46 19.45 2.49
N ALA A 142 13.34 19.57 3.78
CA ALA A 142 12.36 20.45 4.41
C ALA A 142 13.07 21.72 4.84
N THR A 143 12.74 22.86 4.21
CA THR A 143 13.19 24.19 4.62
C THR A 143 12.16 24.79 5.58
N LEU A 144 12.55 25.08 6.81
CA LEU A 144 11.67 25.67 7.82
C LEU A 144 11.94 27.17 7.97
N PRO A 145 10.90 28.01 8.12
CA PRO A 145 11.07 29.43 8.37
C PRO A 145 11.57 29.70 9.80
N THR A 146 12.38 30.73 9.95
CA THR A 146 13.28 31.03 11.08
C THR A 146 12.60 31.63 12.32
N SER A 147 11.30 31.78 12.39
CA SER A 147 10.63 32.47 13.50
C SER A 147 9.68 31.55 14.24
N THR A 148 9.97 31.28 15.49
CA THR A 148 9.12 30.61 16.49
C THR A 148 9.35 29.11 16.66
N LEU A 149 10.44 28.73 17.31
CA LEU A 149 10.73 27.34 17.66
C LEU A 149 10.71 27.12 19.18
N GLN A 150 9.54 27.05 19.79
CA GLN A 150 9.45 26.56 21.17
C GLN A 150 8.90 25.13 21.28
N ARG A 151 8.18 24.64 20.27
CA ARG A 151 7.77 23.23 20.12
C ARG A 151 7.62 22.89 18.64
N MET A 152 8.33 21.91 18.17
CA MET A 152 8.17 21.38 16.84
C MET A 152 7.81 19.90 16.93
N ASN A 153 6.62 19.56 16.45
CA ASN A 153 6.28 18.17 16.15
C ASN A 153 6.62 17.94 14.67
N LEU A 154 7.66 17.17 14.41
CA LEU A 154 8.04 16.79 13.06
C LEU A 154 7.36 15.46 12.75
N TYR A 155 6.47 15.44 11.79
CA TYR A 155 5.88 14.21 11.25
C TYR A 155 6.66 13.82 9.99
N ILE A 156 7.33 12.69 10.04
CA ILE A 156 8.00 12.12 8.88
C ILE A 156 7.18 10.93 8.42
N THR A 157 6.56 11.08 7.26
CA THR A 157 5.92 9.97 6.57
C THR A 157 6.85 9.53 5.46
N GLU A 158 7.50 8.40 5.62
CA GLU A 158 8.25 7.79 4.53
C GLU A 158 7.27 7.08 3.61
N VAL A 159 7.18 7.56 2.38
CA VAL A 159 6.42 6.91 1.31
C VAL A 159 7.44 6.30 0.35
N PHE A 160 7.48 4.99 0.27
CA PHE A 160 8.30 4.31 -0.71
C PHE A 160 7.65 4.46 -2.09
N PRO A 161 8.34 5.02 -3.09
CA PRO A 161 7.76 5.32 -4.40
C PRO A 161 7.45 4.06 -5.22
N GLU A 162 8.05 2.94 -4.89
CA GLU A 162 7.91 1.67 -5.62
C GLU A 162 7.92 0.48 -4.66
N ILE A 163 7.03 -0.48 -4.90
CA ILE A 163 7.04 -1.79 -4.24
C ILE A 163 7.07 -2.86 -5.33
N PHE A 164 8.03 -3.76 -5.25
CA PHE A 164 8.05 -5.00 -6.02
C PHE A 164 7.06 -5.99 -5.39
N LEU A 165 6.29 -6.67 -6.21
CA LEU A 165 5.19 -7.55 -5.81
C LEU A 165 5.62 -9.00 -5.58
#